data_d76f9517b16a63a9c3962b576a309f23
#
_entry.id   d76f9517b16a63a9c3962b576a309f23
#
_cell.length_a   1.000
_cell.length_b   1.000
_cell.length_c   1.000
_cell.angle_alpha   90.00
_cell.angle_beta   90.00
_cell.angle_gamma   90.00
#
_symmetry.space_group_name_H-M   'P 1'
#
loop_
_entity.id
_entity.type
_entity.pdbx_description
1 polymer ?
#
loop_
_entity_poly.entity_id
_entity_poly.type
_entity_poly.pdbx_seq_one_letter_code
_entity_poly.pdbx_strand_id
1 'polypeptide(L)'
;MPLDTRTPDDLHLSHIWVTLGDMSDDYLARIGTTIKEARNRAGLSQSDLATKLETSQSAVARIEAGGQNLTLDNLARISEALDTELVALTRTPSSGAVHLKIEGGRQLSGAIDVKTSKNAAVALLCASLLNKGTTTLRSLARIEEVNRILEVLNSIGVQTRWLPGSSDLEITPPARLSLDTMDEEAARRTRTVIMFLGPLLHEFDNFSLPYAGGCDLGTRTVEPHMTSLTHFGLDVEATQGSYAATASGVVDSDKAIILTERGDTVTENALMAAARHPGRTTIRNASPNYMVQDLCFFLEKLGVSVEGIGTTTLVITGKKDIDVDVEYSPSEDPIEAMSLIAAAVVTKSEITIRRSPIEFLEIELATLSGMGMQYSLSEEYLADNGRTRLVDITTHPGPLKAPIDKIHPMPFPGLNIDNLPFFALIAACAEGTTTIHDWVYDNRAIYLTELNKIGGKVTLMDPHRVLVEGPNRWRANEVTCPPALRPGVVVLLAMLAAPGTSYLRNVYVIHRGYEDLAERLNALGASVQPFRDIG
;
A
#
# COMPACT_ATOMS: atom_id res chain seq x y z
N MET A 1 25.51 -47.30 -27.06
CA MET A 1 24.29 -46.53 -26.88
C MET A 1 24.49 -45.69 -25.63
N PRO A 2 24.75 -44.39 -25.72
CA PRO A 2 24.81 -43.52 -24.55
C PRO A 2 23.48 -42.80 -24.34
N LEU A 3 23.09 -42.76 -23.07
CA LEU A 3 21.97 -41.99 -22.54
C LEU A 3 22.27 -40.49 -22.57
N ASP A 4 21.36 -39.74 -23.14
CA ASP A 4 21.36 -38.30 -23.20
C ASP A 4 20.97 -37.72 -21.82
N THR A 5 21.91 -37.07 -21.16
CA THR A 5 21.70 -36.35 -19.89
C THR A 5 21.53 -34.87 -20.20
N ARG A 6 20.30 -34.40 -20.34
CA ARG A 6 19.96 -32.97 -20.25
C ARG A 6 19.40 -32.68 -18.87
N THR A 7 20.10 -31.83 -18.18
CA THR A 7 19.68 -31.19 -16.92
C THR A 7 18.53 -30.22 -17.18
N PRO A 8 17.53 -30.15 -16.29
CA PRO A 8 16.45 -29.17 -16.39
C PRO A 8 16.81 -27.93 -15.57
N ASP A 9 17.54 -27.00 -16.18
CA ASP A 9 17.62 -25.62 -15.71
C ASP A 9 17.03 -24.72 -16.79
N ASP A 10 16.23 -23.74 -16.38
CA ASP A 10 15.50 -22.71 -17.11
C ASP A 10 14.04 -22.99 -17.48
N LEU A 11 13.19 -23.00 -16.43
CA LEU A 11 11.78 -22.63 -16.57
C LEU A 11 11.32 -21.92 -15.30
N HIS A 12 11.54 -20.60 -15.23
CA HIS A 12 10.78 -19.73 -14.32
C HIS A 12 9.34 -19.64 -14.84
N LEU A 13 8.53 -20.65 -14.53
CA LEU A 13 7.10 -20.61 -14.69
C LEU A 13 6.49 -20.16 -13.36
N SER A 14 6.03 -18.93 -13.29
CA SER A 14 5.09 -18.49 -12.28
C SER A 14 3.84 -19.38 -12.35
N HIS A 15 3.66 -20.23 -11.35
CA HIS A 15 2.55 -21.18 -11.28
C HIS A 15 1.27 -20.42 -10.94
N ILE A 16 0.42 -20.20 -11.93
CA ILE A 16 -0.97 -19.81 -11.72
C ILE A 16 -1.80 -21.10 -11.58
N TRP A 17 -2.24 -21.40 -10.35
CA TRP A 17 -3.19 -22.48 -10.11
C TRP A 17 -4.60 -22.01 -10.46
N VAL A 18 -5.17 -22.56 -11.51
CA VAL A 18 -6.59 -22.42 -11.82
C VAL A 18 -7.31 -23.67 -11.34
N THR A 19 -8.09 -23.53 -10.27
CA THR A 19 -9.06 -24.54 -9.89
C THR A 19 -10.35 -24.31 -10.69
N LEU A 20 -10.73 -25.26 -11.53
CA LEU A 20 -12.00 -25.27 -12.27
C LEU A 20 -13.15 -25.59 -11.30
N GLY A 21 -13.75 -24.56 -10.71
CA GLY A 21 -15.03 -24.61 -10.03
C GLY A 21 -15.94 -23.54 -10.63
N ASP A 22 -17.22 -23.83 -10.75
CA ASP A 22 -18.30 -23.07 -11.40
C ASP A 22 -17.98 -21.58 -11.68
N MET A 23 -17.57 -21.31 -12.93
CA MET A 23 -17.38 -19.94 -13.41
C MET A 23 -18.74 -19.34 -13.68
N SER A 24 -19.10 -18.26 -12.97
CA SER A 24 -20.35 -17.54 -13.22
C SER A 24 -20.36 -16.91 -14.64
N ASP A 25 -21.53 -16.81 -15.26
CA ASP A 25 -21.71 -16.22 -16.59
C ASP A 25 -21.14 -14.80 -16.71
N ASP A 26 -21.11 -14.04 -15.63
CA ASP A 26 -20.53 -12.68 -15.52
C ASP A 26 -19.00 -12.69 -15.75
N TYR A 27 -18.29 -13.69 -15.28
CA TYR A 27 -16.84 -13.78 -15.43
C TYR A 27 -16.41 -14.07 -16.88
N LEU A 28 -17.12 -14.97 -17.55
CA LEU A 28 -16.86 -15.29 -18.96
C LEU A 28 -17.19 -14.09 -19.87
N ALA A 29 -18.23 -13.32 -19.54
CA ALA A 29 -18.58 -12.09 -20.24
C ALA A 29 -17.46 -11.03 -20.12
N ARG A 30 -16.85 -10.87 -18.95
CA ARG A 30 -15.72 -9.95 -18.71
C ARG A 30 -14.48 -10.34 -19.49
N ILE A 31 -14.09 -11.62 -19.47
CA ILE A 31 -12.96 -12.13 -20.29
C ILE A 31 -13.25 -11.90 -21.77
N GLY A 32 -14.45 -12.22 -22.22
CA GLY A 32 -14.88 -12.00 -23.60
C GLY A 32 -14.76 -10.55 -24.02
N THR A 33 -15.18 -9.62 -23.16
CA THR A 33 -15.04 -8.17 -23.39
C THR A 33 -13.58 -7.76 -23.51
N THR A 34 -12.71 -8.22 -22.61
CA THR A 34 -11.26 -7.93 -22.64
C THR A 34 -10.61 -8.43 -23.94
N ILE A 35 -10.95 -9.64 -24.39
CA ILE A 35 -10.48 -10.20 -25.66
C ILE A 35 -10.94 -9.36 -26.84
N LYS A 36 -12.22 -8.94 -26.84
CA LYS A 36 -12.79 -8.09 -27.88
C LYS A 36 -12.08 -6.74 -27.98
N GLU A 37 -11.80 -6.11 -26.85
CA GLU A 37 -11.07 -4.84 -26.78
C GLU A 37 -9.63 -4.99 -27.27
N ALA A 38 -8.93 -6.05 -26.86
CA ALA A 38 -7.57 -6.35 -27.32
C ALA A 38 -7.56 -6.58 -28.84
N ARG A 39 -8.52 -7.33 -29.38
CA ARG A 39 -8.65 -7.55 -30.82
C ARG A 39 -8.89 -6.24 -31.58
N ASN A 40 -9.78 -5.38 -31.07
CA ASN A 40 -10.08 -4.09 -31.70
C ASN A 40 -8.84 -3.17 -31.69
N ARG A 41 -8.05 -3.16 -30.60
CA ARG A 41 -6.79 -2.42 -30.52
C ARG A 41 -5.75 -2.93 -31.51
N ALA A 42 -5.71 -4.24 -31.74
CA ALA A 42 -4.86 -4.85 -32.76
C ALA A 42 -5.35 -4.60 -34.20
N GLY A 43 -6.47 -3.90 -34.40
CA GLY A 43 -7.05 -3.62 -35.71
C GLY A 43 -7.61 -4.84 -36.44
N LEU A 44 -7.87 -5.94 -35.73
CA LEU A 44 -8.33 -7.20 -36.33
C LEU A 44 -9.86 -7.31 -36.30
N SER A 45 -10.44 -7.88 -37.37
CA SER A 45 -11.82 -8.34 -37.36
C SER A 45 -11.93 -9.67 -36.61
N GLN A 46 -13.15 -10.08 -36.22
CA GLN A 46 -13.38 -11.41 -35.64
C GLN A 46 -12.94 -12.55 -36.57
N SER A 47 -13.04 -12.33 -37.89
CA SER A 47 -12.60 -13.29 -38.93
C SER A 47 -11.08 -13.40 -38.99
N ASP A 48 -10.36 -12.27 -38.82
CA ASP A 48 -8.89 -12.27 -38.81
C ASP A 48 -8.36 -13.00 -37.57
N LEU A 49 -8.93 -12.74 -36.41
CA LEU A 49 -8.59 -13.45 -35.19
C LEU A 49 -8.92 -14.94 -35.29
N ALA A 50 -10.05 -15.30 -35.87
CA ALA A 50 -10.45 -16.68 -36.10
C ALA A 50 -9.44 -17.42 -37.00
N THR A 51 -8.94 -16.76 -38.03
CA THR A 51 -7.89 -17.30 -38.93
C THR A 51 -6.59 -17.55 -38.16
N LYS A 52 -6.15 -16.59 -37.34
CA LYS A 52 -4.93 -16.71 -36.51
C LYS A 52 -5.05 -17.85 -35.46
N LEU A 53 -6.24 -18.09 -34.92
CA LEU A 53 -6.51 -19.12 -33.94
C LEU A 53 -6.87 -20.49 -34.54
N GLU A 54 -6.91 -20.61 -35.88
CA GLU A 54 -7.35 -21.81 -36.61
C GLU A 54 -8.74 -22.28 -36.17
N THR A 55 -9.69 -21.33 -36.02
CA THR A 55 -11.05 -21.57 -35.59
C THR A 55 -12.09 -20.83 -36.46
N SER A 56 -13.37 -20.91 -36.12
CA SER A 56 -14.42 -20.20 -36.85
C SER A 56 -14.70 -18.82 -36.26
N GLN A 57 -15.13 -17.85 -37.09
CA GLN A 57 -15.56 -16.53 -36.64
C GLN A 57 -16.68 -16.63 -35.60
N SER A 58 -17.59 -17.61 -35.72
CA SER A 58 -18.65 -17.84 -34.74
C SER A 58 -18.12 -18.33 -33.37
N ALA A 59 -16.98 -19.01 -33.34
CA ALA A 59 -16.32 -19.38 -32.10
C ALA A 59 -15.71 -18.14 -31.41
N VAL A 60 -15.05 -17.27 -32.16
CA VAL A 60 -14.53 -15.99 -31.66
C VAL A 60 -15.68 -15.11 -31.14
N ALA A 61 -16.79 -15.01 -31.88
CA ALA A 61 -17.95 -14.25 -31.43
C ALA A 61 -18.55 -14.78 -30.11
N ARG A 62 -18.60 -16.12 -29.92
CA ARG A 62 -19.04 -16.72 -28.66
C ARG A 62 -18.07 -16.47 -27.52
N ILE A 63 -16.76 -16.51 -27.79
CA ILE A 63 -15.72 -16.18 -26.81
C ILE A 63 -15.90 -14.72 -26.33
N GLU A 64 -16.03 -13.79 -27.26
CA GLU A 64 -16.20 -12.36 -26.97
C GLU A 64 -17.53 -12.03 -26.28
N ALA A 65 -18.56 -12.86 -26.49
CA ALA A 65 -19.84 -12.74 -25.80
C ALA A 65 -19.87 -13.45 -24.42
N GLY A 66 -18.76 -14.09 -23.99
CA GLY A 66 -18.72 -14.85 -22.75
C GLY A 66 -19.44 -16.19 -22.80
N GLY A 67 -19.92 -16.63 -23.95
CA GLY A 67 -20.73 -17.84 -24.12
C GLY A 67 -19.90 -19.12 -24.28
N GLN A 68 -18.60 -19.11 -24.01
CA GLN A 68 -17.73 -20.27 -24.14
C GLN A 68 -16.69 -20.33 -23.01
N ASN A 69 -16.59 -21.48 -22.37
CA ASN A 69 -15.55 -21.74 -21.39
C ASN A 69 -14.18 -21.83 -22.05
N LEU A 70 -13.20 -21.06 -21.56
CA LEU A 70 -11.86 -20.97 -22.11
C LEU A 70 -10.87 -21.74 -21.23
N THR A 71 -10.10 -22.63 -21.87
CA THR A 71 -8.94 -23.25 -21.22
C THR A 71 -7.76 -22.28 -21.17
N LEU A 72 -6.81 -22.54 -20.27
CA LEU A 72 -5.55 -21.76 -20.21
C LEU A 72 -4.80 -21.80 -21.55
N ASP A 73 -4.82 -22.94 -22.24
CA ASP A 73 -4.21 -23.11 -23.54
C ASP A 73 -4.87 -22.19 -24.59
N ASN A 74 -6.21 -22.10 -24.57
CA ASN A 74 -6.93 -21.19 -25.44
C ASN A 74 -6.61 -19.71 -25.14
N LEU A 75 -6.49 -19.33 -23.87
CA LEU A 75 -6.11 -17.99 -23.47
C LEU A 75 -4.67 -17.65 -23.91
N ALA A 76 -3.73 -18.58 -23.76
CA ALA A 76 -2.35 -18.43 -24.22
C ALA A 76 -2.28 -18.23 -25.75
N ARG A 77 -3.01 -19.03 -26.52
CA ARG A 77 -3.10 -18.90 -27.98
C ARG A 77 -3.74 -17.58 -28.42
N ILE A 78 -4.76 -17.11 -27.71
CA ILE A 78 -5.40 -15.80 -27.97
C ILE A 78 -4.42 -14.67 -27.66
N SER A 79 -3.68 -14.74 -26.55
CA SER A 79 -2.64 -13.81 -26.14
C SER A 79 -1.55 -13.67 -27.21
N GLU A 80 -1.03 -14.80 -27.68
CA GLU A 80 -0.04 -14.87 -28.75
C GLU A 80 -0.57 -14.31 -30.08
N ALA A 81 -1.80 -14.68 -30.47
CA ALA A 81 -2.44 -14.22 -31.71
C ALA A 81 -2.68 -12.69 -31.72
N LEU A 82 -2.87 -12.09 -30.56
CA LEU A 82 -3.11 -10.65 -30.38
C LEU A 82 -1.82 -9.86 -30.06
N ASP A 83 -0.67 -10.53 -29.92
CA ASP A 83 0.60 -9.95 -29.47
C ASP A 83 0.42 -9.07 -28.21
N THR A 84 -0.35 -9.59 -27.26
CA THR A 84 -0.76 -8.87 -26.05
C THR A 84 -0.77 -9.84 -24.88
N GLU A 85 -0.12 -9.51 -23.77
CA GLU A 85 -0.31 -10.23 -22.51
C GLU A 85 -1.76 -10.07 -22.06
N LEU A 86 -2.58 -11.09 -22.25
CA LEU A 86 -3.89 -11.18 -21.63
C LEU A 86 -3.66 -11.61 -20.17
N VAL A 87 -3.42 -10.66 -19.29
CA VAL A 87 -3.50 -10.88 -17.85
C VAL A 87 -4.99 -10.99 -17.53
N ALA A 88 -5.52 -12.21 -17.60
CA ALA A 88 -6.79 -12.53 -16.97
C ALA A 88 -6.55 -12.43 -15.46
N LEU A 89 -6.79 -11.28 -14.87
CA LEU A 89 -6.98 -11.14 -13.44
C LEU A 89 -8.22 -11.95 -13.11
N THR A 90 -8.03 -13.23 -12.87
CA THR A 90 -9.07 -14.11 -12.36
C THR A 90 -9.36 -13.69 -10.93
N ARG A 91 -10.16 -12.64 -10.75
CA ARG A 91 -10.94 -12.49 -9.56
C ARG A 91 -12.15 -13.39 -9.65
N THR A 92 -11.94 -14.67 -9.44
CA THR A 92 -12.91 -15.41 -8.67
C THR A 92 -12.82 -14.81 -7.27
N PRO A 93 -13.90 -14.45 -6.61
CA PRO A 93 -13.93 -14.56 -5.17
C PRO A 93 -13.66 -16.03 -4.92
N SER A 94 -12.38 -16.41 -4.84
CA SER A 94 -12.03 -17.72 -4.31
C SER A 94 -12.61 -17.68 -2.91
N SER A 95 -13.65 -18.45 -2.69
CA SER A 95 -14.44 -18.54 -1.47
C SER A 95 -13.65 -19.04 -0.25
N GLY A 96 -12.32 -18.94 -0.28
CA GLY A 96 -11.41 -19.29 0.80
C GLY A 96 -10.48 -18.14 1.15
N ALA A 97 -10.57 -17.67 2.39
CA ALA A 97 -9.60 -16.74 2.95
C ALA A 97 -8.18 -17.31 2.83
N VAL A 98 -7.21 -16.45 2.52
CA VAL A 98 -5.78 -16.83 2.54
C VAL A 98 -5.32 -16.88 3.98
N HIS A 99 -4.59 -17.91 4.33
CA HIS A 99 -4.02 -18.18 5.64
C HIS A 99 -2.52 -18.39 5.52
N LEU A 100 -1.79 -18.24 6.63
CA LEU A 100 -0.36 -18.56 6.69
C LEU A 100 -0.12 -19.68 7.69
N LYS A 101 0.69 -20.66 7.29
CA LYS A 101 1.31 -21.67 8.14
C LYS A 101 2.74 -21.21 8.42
N ILE A 102 3.12 -21.11 9.68
CA ILE A 102 4.42 -20.58 10.13
C ILE A 102 5.12 -21.67 10.96
N GLU A 103 6.30 -22.12 10.52
CA GLU A 103 7.21 -22.95 11.30
C GLU A 103 8.20 -22.04 12.01
N GLY A 104 7.87 -21.62 13.25
CA GLY A 104 8.64 -20.64 14.00
C GLY A 104 9.78 -21.22 14.83
N GLY A 105 10.45 -20.34 15.61
CA GLY A 105 11.59 -20.69 16.46
C GLY A 105 12.93 -20.72 15.73
N ARG A 106 13.00 -20.15 14.51
CA ARG A 106 14.24 -20.05 13.71
C ARG A 106 14.80 -18.64 13.79
N GLN A 107 16.12 -18.53 13.75
CA GLN A 107 16.79 -17.25 13.52
C GLN A 107 16.75 -16.90 12.04
N LEU A 108 16.59 -15.62 11.75
CA LEU A 108 16.71 -15.05 10.41
C LEU A 108 18.18 -14.68 10.15
N SER A 109 18.57 -14.59 8.88
CA SER A 109 19.92 -14.18 8.49
C SER A 109 19.93 -13.61 7.08
N GLY A 110 20.98 -12.86 6.74
CA GLY A 110 21.16 -12.28 5.42
C GLY A 110 20.74 -10.82 5.34
N ALA A 111 20.42 -10.37 4.14
CA ALA A 111 20.07 -8.99 3.86
C ALA A 111 18.73 -8.90 3.09
N ILE A 112 18.00 -7.81 3.31
CA ILE A 112 16.72 -7.56 2.68
C ILE A 112 16.57 -6.07 2.36
N ASP A 113 16.08 -5.75 1.17
CA ASP A 113 15.80 -4.37 0.77
C ASP A 113 14.42 -3.94 1.26
N VAL A 114 14.34 -2.72 1.78
CA VAL A 114 13.07 -2.07 2.08
C VAL A 114 12.38 -1.70 0.76
N LYS A 115 11.09 -1.99 0.65
CA LYS A 115 10.27 -1.63 -0.51
C LYS A 115 9.83 -0.17 -0.45
N THR A 116 9.39 0.35 -1.58
CA THR A 116 8.82 1.69 -1.68
C THR A 116 7.54 1.83 -0.84
N SER A 117 7.31 3.03 -0.34
CA SER A 117 6.25 3.31 0.61
C SER A 117 4.86 3.13 0.02
N LYS A 118 4.06 2.32 0.70
CA LYS A 118 2.62 2.19 0.45
C LYS A 118 1.90 3.55 0.54
N ASN A 119 2.18 4.30 1.60
CA ASN A 119 1.45 5.54 1.86
C ASN A 119 1.80 6.62 0.83
N ALA A 120 3.06 6.73 0.43
CA ALA A 120 3.46 7.61 -0.66
C ALA A 120 2.83 7.16 -2.00
N ALA A 121 2.82 5.85 -2.29
CA ALA A 121 2.25 5.32 -3.51
C ALA A 121 0.80 5.76 -3.75
N VAL A 122 -0.06 5.67 -2.72
CA VAL A 122 -1.48 6.03 -2.86
C VAL A 122 -1.67 7.54 -3.06
N ALA A 123 -0.86 8.38 -2.42
CA ALA A 123 -0.88 9.83 -2.64
C ALA A 123 -0.45 10.21 -4.07
N LEU A 124 0.63 9.59 -4.56
CA LEU A 124 1.16 9.82 -5.91
C LEU A 124 0.18 9.35 -7.00
N LEU A 125 -0.54 8.24 -6.78
CA LEU A 125 -1.60 7.78 -7.67
C LEU A 125 -2.74 8.79 -7.76
N CYS A 126 -3.16 9.38 -6.63
CA CYS A 126 -4.17 10.45 -6.64
C CYS A 126 -3.63 11.70 -7.35
N ALA A 127 -2.38 12.07 -7.08
CA ALA A 127 -1.74 13.25 -7.66
C ALA A 127 -1.47 13.11 -9.17
N SER A 128 -1.41 11.90 -9.72
CA SER A 128 -1.29 11.68 -11.16
C SER A 128 -2.44 12.32 -11.95
N LEU A 129 -3.61 12.49 -11.34
CA LEU A 129 -4.76 13.20 -11.93
C LEU A 129 -4.54 14.70 -12.16
N LEU A 130 -3.52 15.30 -11.53
CA LEU A 130 -3.14 16.71 -11.75
C LEU A 130 -2.46 16.92 -13.10
N ASN A 131 -1.86 15.87 -13.65
CA ASN A 131 -1.07 15.90 -14.88
C ASN A 131 -1.88 15.39 -16.07
N LYS A 132 -1.77 16.06 -17.22
CA LYS A 132 -2.39 15.63 -18.49
C LYS A 132 -1.46 14.73 -19.29
N GLY A 133 -0.14 14.84 -19.09
CA GLY A 133 0.87 13.98 -19.70
C GLY A 133 1.00 12.62 -18.99
N THR A 134 1.89 11.80 -19.48
CA THR A 134 2.14 10.47 -18.92
C THR A 134 2.96 10.56 -17.63
N THR A 135 2.51 9.87 -16.60
CA THR A 135 3.22 9.71 -15.32
C THR A 135 3.71 8.27 -15.18
N THR A 136 5.02 8.09 -15.01
CA THR A 136 5.61 6.78 -14.71
C THR A 136 6.09 6.77 -13.26
N LEU A 137 5.44 5.95 -12.42
CA LEU A 137 5.87 5.69 -11.04
C LEU A 137 6.75 4.44 -11.04
N ARG A 138 8.03 4.60 -10.65
CA ARG A 138 9.00 3.51 -10.66
C ARG A 138 8.97 2.72 -9.37
N SER A 139 9.23 1.42 -9.46
CA SER A 139 9.33 0.51 -8.31
C SER A 139 8.13 0.60 -7.36
N LEU A 140 6.93 0.80 -7.91
CA LEU A 140 5.71 0.93 -7.11
C LEU A 140 5.32 -0.41 -6.48
N ALA A 141 5.03 -0.43 -5.18
CA ALA A 141 4.66 -1.65 -4.47
C ALA A 141 3.36 -2.28 -5.02
N ARG A 142 3.40 -3.57 -5.36
CA ARG A 142 2.25 -4.33 -5.89
C ARG A 142 1.41 -4.89 -4.74
N ILE A 143 0.62 -4.04 -4.13
CA ILE A 143 -0.22 -4.35 -2.98
C ILE A 143 -1.69 -4.11 -3.27
N GLU A 144 -2.57 -4.70 -2.47
CA GLU A 144 -4.02 -4.58 -2.67
C GLU A 144 -4.54 -3.14 -2.57
N GLU A 145 -3.95 -2.28 -1.74
CA GLU A 145 -4.34 -0.87 -1.66
C GLU A 145 -4.07 -0.14 -2.97
N VAL A 146 -2.92 -0.38 -3.60
CA VAL A 146 -2.59 0.15 -4.94
C VAL A 146 -3.56 -0.39 -5.98
N ASN A 147 -3.83 -1.70 -5.99
CA ASN A 147 -4.77 -2.29 -6.94
C ASN A 147 -6.17 -1.64 -6.87
N ARG A 148 -6.67 -1.34 -5.65
CA ARG A 148 -7.97 -0.67 -5.48
C ARG A 148 -7.98 0.73 -6.08
N ILE A 149 -6.93 1.51 -5.89
CA ILE A 149 -6.82 2.84 -6.50
C ILE A 149 -6.74 2.71 -8.03
N LEU A 150 -5.99 1.73 -8.57
CA LEU A 150 -5.91 1.51 -10.01
C LEU A 150 -7.28 1.11 -10.60
N GLU A 151 -8.09 0.31 -9.89
CA GLU A 151 -9.45 -0.01 -10.31
C GLU A 151 -10.31 1.25 -10.41
N VAL A 152 -10.24 2.12 -9.40
CA VAL A 152 -10.96 3.40 -9.42
C VAL A 152 -10.46 4.30 -10.56
N LEU A 153 -9.14 4.46 -10.73
CA LEU A 153 -8.55 5.26 -11.81
C LEU A 153 -8.97 4.73 -13.19
N ASN A 154 -8.89 3.43 -13.41
CA ASN A 154 -9.27 2.81 -14.68
C ASN A 154 -10.77 3.00 -14.96
N SER A 155 -11.62 2.90 -13.93
CA SER A 155 -13.08 3.06 -14.08
C SER A 155 -13.50 4.46 -14.51
N ILE A 156 -12.73 5.49 -14.18
CA ILE A 156 -12.95 6.88 -14.59
C ILE A 156 -12.22 7.25 -15.90
N GLY A 157 -11.63 6.26 -16.59
CA GLY A 157 -11.04 6.40 -17.91
C GLY A 157 -9.51 6.60 -17.93
N VAL A 158 -8.83 6.65 -16.79
CA VAL A 158 -7.36 6.69 -16.74
C VAL A 158 -6.80 5.34 -17.21
N GLN A 159 -5.83 5.36 -18.10
CA GLN A 159 -5.15 4.15 -18.54
C GLN A 159 -3.95 3.88 -17.62
N THR A 160 -3.91 2.70 -17.03
CA THR A 160 -2.79 2.27 -16.18
C THR A 160 -2.17 1.00 -16.76
N ARG A 161 -0.83 0.96 -16.80
CA ARG A 161 -0.10 -0.17 -17.37
C ARG A 161 1.16 -0.45 -16.56
N TRP A 162 1.26 -1.66 -16.01
CA TRP A 162 2.52 -2.15 -15.45
C TRP A 162 3.51 -2.40 -16.59
N LEU A 163 4.73 -1.90 -16.46
CA LEU A 163 5.77 -2.14 -17.45
C LEU A 163 6.34 -3.55 -17.31
N PRO A 164 6.57 -4.27 -18.43
CA PRO A 164 7.07 -5.64 -18.40
C PRO A 164 8.41 -5.76 -17.66
N GLY A 165 8.55 -6.80 -16.82
CA GLY A 165 9.80 -7.12 -16.12
C GLY A 165 10.18 -6.16 -14.98
N SER A 166 9.33 -5.19 -14.63
CA SER A 166 9.56 -4.25 -13.54
C SER A 166 8.31 -4.04 -12.68
N SER A 167 8.46 -3.33 -11.56
CA SER A 167 7.34 -2.82 -10.76
C SER A 167 7.04 -1.35 -11.09
N ASP A 168 7.33 -0.92 -12.32
CA ASP A 168 7.04 0.42 -12.79
C ASP A 168 5.62 0.49 -13.36
N LEU A 169 4.91 1.54 -13.01
CA LEU A 169 3.53 1.78 -13.44
C LEU A 169 3.45 3.04 -14.30
N GLU A 170 2.96 2.89 -15.52
CA GLU A 170 2.63 3.99 -16.41
C GLU A 170 1.15 4.36 -16.27
N ILE A 171 0.88 5.67 -16.16
CA ILE A 171 -0.44 6.24 -15.93
C ILE A 171 -0.67 7.33 -16.96
N THR A 172 -1.71 7.19 -17.78
CA THR A 172 -2.06 8.16 -18.82
C THR A 172 -3.52 8.58 -18.63
N PRO A 173 -3.78 9.82 -18.18
CA PRO A 173 -5.14 10.33 -18.04
C PRO A 173 -5.81 10.49 -19.42
N PRO A 174 -7.14 10.34 -19.52
CA PRO A 174 -7.89 10.67 -20.72
C PRO A 174 -8.01 12.19 -20.89
N ALA A 175 -8.40 12.65 -22.08
CA ALA A 175 -8.70 14.06 -22.30
C ALA A 175 -9.81 14.61 -21.37
N ARG A 176 -10.70 13.74 -20.88
CA ARG A 176 -11.75 14.04 -19.91
C ARG A 176 -12.06 12.81 -19.07
N LEU A 177 -12.10 12.98 -17.76
CA LEU A 177 -12.49 11.95 -16.81
C LEU A 177 -14.01 11.69 -16.86
N SER A 178 -14.40 10.43 -16.62
CA SER A 178 -15.82 9.97 -16.59
C SER A 178 -16.18 9.50 -15.18
N LEU A 179 -16.61 10.41 -14.31
CA LEU A 179 -16.92 10.05 -12.91
C LEU A 179 -18.18 9.20 -12.78
N ASP A 180 -19.11 9.26 -13.74
CA ASP A 180 -20.34 8.44 -13.75
C ASP A 180 -20.07 6.93 -13.88
N THR A 181 -18.86 6.56 -14.29
CA THR A 181 -18.43 5.16 -14.43
C THR A 181 -17.57 4.67 -13.28
N MET A 182 -17.42 5.49 -12.22
CA MET A 182 -16.56 5.15 -11.08
C MET A 182 -16.96 3.83 -10.41
N ASP A 183 -16.00 2.94 -10.21
CA ASP A 183 -16.21 1.69 -9.46
C ASP A 183 -16.43 1.99 -7.98
N GLU A 184 -17.70 2.06 -7.58
CA GLU A 184 -18.08 2.34 -6.19
C GLU A 184 -17.61 1.25 -5.22
N GLU A 185 -17.56 -0.01 -5.64
CA GLU A 185 -17.13 -1.11 -4.78
C GLU A 185 -15.64 -0.99 -4.47
N ALA A 186 -14.80 -0.73 -5.47
CA ALA A 186 -13.38 -0.47 -5.29
C ALA A 186 -13.16 0.79 -4.44
N ALA A 187 -13.89 1.87 -4.71
CA ALA A 187 -13.81 3.13 -3.96
C ALA A 187 -14.16 2.94 -2.48
N ARG A 188 -15.19 2.18 -2.16
CA ARG A 188 -15.62 1.89 -0.78
C ARG A 188 -14.65 0.97 -0.02
N ARG A 189 -13.74 0.28 -0.70
CA ARG A 189 -12.72 -0.58 -0.08
C ARG A 189 -11.44 0.15 0.29
N THR A 190 -11.29 1.40 -0.12
CA THR A 190 -10.13 2.23 0.24
C THR A 190 -10.55 3.57 0.85
N ARG A 191 -9.84 4.01 1.89
CA ARG A 191 -10.05 5.35 2.45
C ARG A 191 -9.46 6.44 1.54
N THR A 192 -8.51 6.09 0.71
CA THR A 192 -7.74 7.02 -0.12
C THR A 192 -8.60 7.77 -1.15
N VAL A 193 -9.78 7.23 -1.51
CA VAL A 193 -10.69 7.89 -2.46
C VAL A 193 -11.04 9.33 -2.07
N ILE A 194 -11.04 9.68 -0.77
CA ILE A 194 -11.26 11.05 -0.30
C ILE A 194 -10.19 12.03 -0.82
N MET A 195 -9.01 11.54 -1.14
CA MET A 195 -7.91 12.36 -1.68
C MET A 195 -8.13 12.76 -3.14
N PHE A 196 -9.13 12.21 -3.81
CA PHE A 196 -9.52 12.66 -5.15
C PHE A 196 -10.19 14.03 -5.14
N LEU A 197 -10.70 14.51 -3.99
CA LEU A 197 -11.30 15.83 -3.88
C LEU A 197 -10.32 16.93 -4.36
N GLY A 198 -9.05 16.88 -3.94
CA GLY A 198 -8.03 17.86 -4.30
C GLY A 198 -7.78 17.98 -5.80
N PRO A 199 -7.49 16.90 -6.53
CA PRO A 199 -7.31 16.94 -7.98
C PRO A 199 -8.60 17.27 -8.75
N LEU A 200 -9.74 16.69 -8.36
CA LEU A 200 -10.99 16.79 -9.12
C LEU A 200 -11.66 18.15 -9.06
N LEU A 201 -11.44 18.93 -7.99
CA LEU A 201 -12.04 20.27 -7.85
C LEU A 201 -11.62 21.25 -8.97
N HIS A 202 -10.55 20.95 -9.71
CA HIS A 202 -10.09 21.75 -10.85
C HIS A 202 -10.65 21.30 -12.19
N GLU A 203 -11.34 20.14 -12.23
CA GLU A 203 -11.88 19.55 -13.46
C GLU A 203 -13.41 19.60 -13.49
N PHE A 204 -14.06 19.67 -12.33
CA PHE A 204 -15.52 19.58 -12.23
C PHE A 204 -16.07 20.64 -11.29
N ASP A 205 -17.11 21.35 -11.75
CA ASP A 205 -17.87 22.27 -10.90
C ASP A 205 -18.77 21.51 -9.89
N ASN A 206 -19.26 20.35 -10.30
CA ASN A 206 -20.08 19.46 -9.46
C ASN A 206 -19.68 18.02 -9.70
N PHE A 207 -19.45 17.26 -8.62
CA PHE A 207 -19.13 15.84 -8.69
C PHE A 207 -19.47 15.12 -7.39
N SER A 208 -19.47 13.80 -7.42
CA SER A 208 -19.73 12.97 -6.24
C SER A 208 -18.67 11.88 -6.10
N LEU A 209 -18.27 11.60 -4.86
CA LEU A 209 -17.39 10.50 -4.52
C LEU A 209 -18.11 9.53 -3.57
N PRO A 210 -17.98 8.21 -3.75
CA PRO A 210 -18.47 7.23 -2.79
C PRO A 210 -17.87 7.43 -1.42
N TYR A 211 -18.58 7.02 -0.36
CA TYR A 211 -18.02 7.08 0.98
C TYR A 211 -16.70 6.31 1.07
N ALA A 212 -15.71 6.97 1.66
CA ALA A 212 -14.40 6.37 1.92
C ALA A 212 -14.54 5.20 2.91
N GLY A 213 -14.07 4.02 2.50
CA GLY A 213 -14.02 2.83 3.33
C GLY A 213 -12.67 2.69 4.05
N GLY A 214 -12.25 1.48 4.36
CA GLY A 214 -10.93 1.20 4.92
C GLY A 214 -10.94 0.32 6.17
N CYS A 215 -9.86 0.39 6.97
CA CYS A 215 -9.75 -0.38 8.21
C CYS A 215 -10.70 0.13 9.30
N ASP A 216 -11.27 -0.80 10.06
CA ASP A 216 -12.09 -0.50 11.24
C ASP A 216 -11.19 -0.17 12.46
N LEU A 217 -10.71 1.08 12.50
CA LEU A 217 -9.87 1.63 13.57
C LEU A 217 -10.59 2.77 14.34
N GLY A 218 -11.92 2.68 14.45
CA GLY A 218 -12.76 3.70 15.08
C GLY A 218 -13.30 4.75 14.12
N THR A 219 -14.05 5.71 14.66
CA THR A 219 -14.65 6.81 13.89
C THR A 219 -13.58 7.79 13.45
N ARG A 220 -13.29 7.81 12.16
CA ARG A 220 -12.39 8.80 11.55
C ARG A 220 -13.24 9.74 10.70
N THR A 221 -13.38 10.96 11.16
CA THR A 221 -14.04 12.01 10.37
C THR A 221 -13.24 12.32 9.10
N VAL A 222 -13.95 12.74 8.04
CA VAL A 222 -13.36 13.31 6.82
C VAL A 222 -13.44 14.84 6.82
N GLU A 223 -14.01 15.42 7.86
CA GLU A 223 -14.19 16.86 8.04
C GLU A 223 -12.92 17.70 7.84
N PRO A 224 -11.72 17.28 8.35
CA PRO A 224 -10.50 18.03 8.11
C PRO A 224 -10.15 18.19 6.61
N HIS A 225 -10.45 17.18 5.78
CA HIS A 225 -10.28 17.27 4.33
C HIS A 225 -11.22 18.33 3.74
N MET A 226 -12.51 18.25 4.08
CA MET A 226 -13.53 19.16 3.58
C MET A 226 -13.20 20.60 3.98
N THR A 227 -12.92 20.85 5.26
CA THR A 227 -12.55 22.17 5.79
C THR A 227 -11.33 22.75 5.10
N SER A 228 -10.29 21.95 4.82
CA SER A 228 -9.09 22.43 4.14
C SER A 228 -9.35 22.85 2.70
N LEU A 229 -10.32 22.25 2.03
CA LEU A 229 -10.64 22.48 0.63
C LEU A 229 -11.65 23.63 0.43
N THR A 230 -12.34 24.10 1.48
CA THR A 230 -13.20 25.30 1.40
C THR A 230 -12.42 26.54 0.97
N HIS A 231 -11.11 26.61 1.25
CA HIS A 231 -10.20 27.65 0.78
C HIS A 231 -10.20 27.80 -0.75
N PHE A 232 -10.38 26.69 -1.46
CA PHE A 232 -10.47 26.65 -2.93
C PHE A 232 -11.91 26.74 -3.44
N GLY A 233 -12.85 27.10 -2.59
CA GLY A 233 -14.26 27.23 -2.94
C GLY A 233 -14.98 25.89 -3.12
N LEU A 234 -14.43 24.79 -2.57
CA LEU A 234 -15.10 23.49 -2.58
C LEU A 234 -15.99 23.37 -1.36
N ASP A 235 -17.28 23.14 -1.61
CA ASP A 235 -18.27 22.75 -0.60
C ASP A 235 -18.61 21.27 -0.77
N VAL A 236 -18.61 20.51 0.32
CA VAL A 236 -18.82 19.06 0.30
C VAL A 236 -19.89 18.68 1.31
N GLU A 237 -20.97 18.11 0.81
CA GLU A 237 -22.07 17.62 1.63
C GLU A 237 -22.07 16.09 1.68
N ALA A 238 -22.22 15.53 2.89
CA ALA A 238 -22.44 14.10 3.06
C ALA A 238 -23.90 13.76 2.70
N THR A 239 -24.08 12.90 1.71
CA THR A 239 -25.38 12.40 1.26
C THR A 239 -25.55 10.93 1.62
N GLN A 240 -26.66 10.28 1.22
CA GLN A 240 -26.84 8.86 1.47
C GLN A 240 -25.90 8.02 0.58
N GLY A 241 -24.70 7.67 1.11
CA GLY A 241 -23.73 6.77 0.46
C GLY A 241 -22.60 7.46 -0.31
N SER A 242 -22.58 8.80 -0.40
CA SER A 242 -21.54 9.56 -1.10
C SER A 242 -21.30 10.95 -0.52
N TYR A 243 -20.23 11.57 -0.96
CA TYR A 243 -19.89 12.98 -0.75
C TYR A 243 -20.21 13.76 -2.03
N ALA A 244 -21.21 14.65 -1.97
CA ALA A 244 -21.50 15.57 -3.07
C ALA A 244 -20.64 16.81 -2.93
N ALA A 245 -19.87 17.13 -3.95
CA ALA A 245 -18.92 18.24 -3.98
C ALA A 245 -19.34 19.28 -5.02
N THR A 246 -19.33 20.55 -4.63
CA THR A 246 -19.61 21.71 -5.50
C THR A 246 -18.44 22.68 -5.42
N ALA A 247 -17.79 22.97 -6.55
CA ALA A 247 -16.70 23.91 -6.67
C ALA A 247 -17.21 25.28 -7.17
N SER A 248 -17.15 26.30 -6.34
CA SER A 248 -17.57 27.66 -6.71
C SER A 248 -16.53 28.42 -7.56
N GLY A 249 -15.31 27.90 -7.65
CA GLY A 249 -14.17 28.58 -8.31
C GLY A 249 -13.66 29.82 -7.57
N VAL A 250 -14.23 30.16 -6.41
CA VAL A 250 -13.81 31.30 -5.60
C VAL A 250 -12.75 30.86 -4.61
N VAL A 251 -11.55 31.39 -4.73
CA VAL A 251 -10.41 31.09 -3.86
C VAL A 251 -10.16 32.23 -2.89
N ASP A 252 -10.02 31.95 -1.59
CA ASP A 252 -9.62 32.92 -0.57
C ASP A 252 -8.09 33.05 -0.56
N SER A 253 -7.53 33.75 -1.56
CA SER A 253 -6.08 33.90 -1.77
C SER A 253 -5.34 34.66 -0.67
N ASP A 254 -6.06 35.43 0.14
CA ASP A 254 -5.45 36.32 1.13
C ASP A 254 -5.20 35.64 2.48
N LYS A 255 -5.75 34.47 2.69
CA LYS A 255 -5.64 33.73 3.94
C LYS A 255 -4.86 32.43 3.77
N ALA A 256 -4.07 32.10 4.79
CA ALA A 256 -3.45 30.77 4.87
C ALA A 256 -4.49 29.72 5.23
N ILE A 257 -4.35 28.52 4.64
CA ILE A 257 -5.05 27.34 5.08
C ILE A 257 -4.44 26.90 6.42
N ILE A 258 -5.26 26.83 7.46
CA ILE A 258 -4.82 26.31 8.77
C ILE A 258 -5.47 24.94 8.96
N LEU A 259 -4.65 23.89 8.85
CA LEU A 259 -5.16 22.53 9.08
C LEU A 259 -5.49 22.35 10.55
N THR A 260 -6.72 21.95 10.84
CA THR A 260 -7.18 21.67 12.21
C THR A 260 -6.62 20.36 12.75
N GLU A 261 -6.24 19.45 11.84
CA GLU A 261 -5.55 18.20 12.12
C GLU A 261 -4.23 18.18 11.35
N ARG A 262 -3.12 17.81 12.01
CA ARG A 262 -1.83 17.55 11.35
C ARG A 262 -1.82 16.15 10.75
N GLY A 263 -2.80 15.88 9.88
CA GLY A 263 -2.94 14.61 9.19
C GLY A 263 -2.15 14.58 7.88
N ASP A 264 -1.55 13.43 7.57
CA ASP A 264 -0.79 13.24 6.33
C ASP A 264 -1.72 13.43 5.11
N THR A 265 -2.80 12.66 5.03
CA THR A 265 -3.73 12.69 3.89
C THR A 265 -4.49 14.02 3.75
N VAL A 266 -4.76 14.72 4.85
CA VAL A 266 -5.35 16.06 4.82
C VAL A 266 -4.38 17.06 4.19
N THR A 267 -3.11 17.00 4.59
CA THR A 267 -2.04 17.82 4.02
C THR A 267 -1.85 17.54 2.53
N GLU A 268 -1.82 16.26 2.14
CA GLU A 268 -1.69 15.82 0.75
C GLU A 268 -2.85 16.31 -0.11
N ASN A 269 -4.08 16.23 0.39
CA ASN A 269 -5.26 16.70 -0.34
C ASN A 269 -5.21 18.22 -0.57
N ALA A 270 -4.84 19.01 0.47
CA ALA A 270 -4.65 20.44 0.36
C ALA A 270 -3.49 20.83 -0.60
N LEU A 271 -2.38 20.05 -0.60
CA LEU A 271 -1.27 20.21 -1.54
C LEU A 271 -1.72 20.00 -2.99
N MET A 272 -2.48 18.91 -3.25
CA MET A 272 -2.99 18.62 -4.60
C MET A 272 -3.95 19.71 -5.09
N ALA A 273 -4.81 20.22 -4.21
CA ALA A 273 -5.66 21.36 -4.55
C ALA A 273 -4.84 22.63 -4.86
N ALA A 274 -3.81 22.93 -4.05
CA ALA A 274 -2.93 24.08 -4.28
C ALA A 274 -2.09 23.95 -5.56
N ALA A 275 -1.73 22.73 -5.94
CA ALA A 275 -0.84 22.47 -7.08
C ALA A 275 -1.37 23.01 -8.42
N ARG A 276 -2.69 23.00 -8.64
CA ARG A 276 -3.31 23.56 -9.86
C ARG A 276 -3.92 24.96 -9.67
N HIS A 277 -3.83 25.52 -8.48
CA HIS A 277 -4.20 26.92 -8.26
C HIS A 277 -3.07 27.85 -8.71
N PRO A 278 -3.27 28.77 -9.69
CA PRO A 278 -2.19 29.57 -10.27
C PRO A 278 -1.68 30.71 -9.34
N GLY A 279 -2.09 30.73 -8.09
CA GLY A 279 -1.66 31.65 -7.07
C GLY A 279 -0.69 31.06 -6.07
N ARG A 280 -0.35 31.85 -5.06
CA ARG A 280 0.45 31.43 -3.92
C ARG A 280 -0.46 30.99 -2.79
N THR A 281 -0.36 29.74 -2.36
CA THR A 281 -1.13 29.18 -1.24
C THR A 281 -0.19 28.87 -0.08
N THR A 282 -0.54 29.28 1.13
CA THR A 282 0.19 28.93 2.35
C THR A 282 -0.63 27.94 3.16
N ILE A 283 -0.04 26.78 3.49
CA ILE A 283 -0.64 25.76 4.38
C ILE A 283 0.14 25.77 5.69
N ARG A 284 -0.56 25.93 6.81
CA ARG A 284 0.01 25.88 8.17
C ARG A 284 -0.52 24.68 8.92
N ASN A 285 0.26 24.21 9.88
CA ASN A 285 0.04 22.96 10.61
C ASN A 285 0.02 21.72 9.69
N ALA A 286 0.74 21.81 8.56
CA ALA A 286 0.94 20.72 7.62
C ALA A 286 1.72 19.56 8.28
N SER A 287 1.47 18.33 7.84
CA SER A 287 2.31 17.21 8.20
C SER A 287 3.63 17.25 7.44
N PRO A 288 4.79 17.17 8.12
CA PRO A 288 6.10 17.08 7.47
C PRO A 288 6.57 15.64 7.25
N ASN A 289 5.67 14.65 7.30
CA ASN A 289 5.99 13.23 7.23
C ASN A 289 6.48 12.81 5.83
N TYR A 290 7.12 11.64 5.73
CA TYR A 290 7.78 11.15 4.50
C TYR A 290 6.88 11.13 3.26
N MET A 291 5.63 10.64 3.37
CA MET A 291 4.71 10.57 2.23
C MET A 291 4.31 11.97 1.72
N VAL A 292 4.19 12.94 2.62
CA VAL A 292 3.91 14.33 2.25
C VAL A 292 5.12 14.96 1.56
N GLN A 293 6.34 14.66 2.02
CA GLN A 293 7.57 15.11 1.37
C GLN A 293 7.70 14.49 -0.03
N ASP A 294 7.40 13.19 -0.18
CA ASP A 294 7.39 12.51 -1.48
C ASP A 294 6.41 13.17 -2.46
N LEU A 295 5.20 13.49 -1.99
CA LEU A 295 4.24 14.22 -2.81
C LEU A 295 4.78 15.60 -3.21
N CYS A 296 5.41 16.34 -2.29
CA CYS A 296 6.03 17.62 -2.62
C CYS A 296 7.10 17.49 -3.70
N PHE A 297 7.98 16.48 -3.59
CA PHE A 297 9.03 16.23 -4.59
C PHE A 297 8.45 15.85 -5.96
N PHE A 298 7.37 15.08 -5.97
CA PHE A 298 6.64 14.77 -7.19
C PHE A 298 6.01 16.04 -7.81
N LEU A 299 5.38 16.90 -7.01
CA LEU A 299 4.80 18.16 -7.48
C LEU A 299 5.87 19.08 -8.07
N GLU A 300 7.08 19.12 -7.51
CA GLU A 300 8.21 19.84 -8.10
C GLU A 300 8.58 19.29 -9.49
N LYS A 301 8.51 17.97 -9.70
CA LYS A 301 8.71 17.36 -11.03
C LYS A 301 7.63 17.76 -12.03
N LEU A 302 6.42 18.04 -11.56
CA LEU A 302 5.33 18.56 -12.38
C LEU A 302 5.46 20.07 -12.68
N GLY A 303 6.48 20.72 -12.11
CA GLY A 303 6.76 22.15 -12.27
C GLY A 303 6.00 23.08 -11.31
N VAL A 304 5.45 22.53 -10.24
CA VAL A 304 4.88 23.27 -9.10
C VAL A 304 6.03 23.65 -8.16
N SER A 305 6.03 24.87 -7.61
CA SER A 305 7.01 25.26 -6.61
C SER A 305 6.47 25.01 -5.21
N VAL A 306 7.25 24.32 -4.38
CA VAL A 306 6.90 24.01 -2.99
C VAL A 306 8.04 24.44 -2.07
N GLU A 307 7.78 25.44 -1.21
CA GLU A 307 8.72 25.90 -0.19
C GLU A 307 8.34 25.30 1.17
N GLY A 308 9.33 25.02 2.02
CA GLY A 308 9.11 24.53 3.39
C GLY A 308 8.88 23.02 3.49
N ILE A 309 9.28 22.22 2.48
CA ILE A 309 9.19 20.77 2.52
C ILE A 309 9.88 20.23 3.78
N GLY A 310 9.23 19.29 4.47
CA GLY A 310 9.72 18.75 5.75
C GLY A 310 9.43 19.65 6.96
N THR A 311 8.68 20.74 6.80
CA THR A 311 8.25 21.61 7.90
C THR A 311 6.71 21.66 8.03
N THR A 312 6.23 22.30 9.09
CA THR A 312 4.78 22.45 9.34
C THR A 312 4.14 23.62 8.61
N THR A 313 4.91 24.35 7.78
CA THR A 313 4.40 25.43 6.95
C THR A 313 4.90 25.24 5.54
N LEU A 314 3.97 25.02 4.62
CA LEU A 314 4.24 24.85 3.21
C LEU A 314 3.72 26.05 2.44
N VAL A 315 4.49 26.49 1.44
CA VAL A 315 4.08 27.56 0.52
C VAL A 315 4.16 27.01 -0.89
N ILE A 316 3.01 26.94 -1.55
CA ILE A 316 2.85 26.36 -2.87
C ILE A 316 2.59 27.49 -3.87
N THR A 317 3.36 27.53 -4.95
CA THR A 317 3.03 28.31 -6.15
C THR A 317 2.58 27.33 -7.22
N GLY A 318 1.27 27.23 -7.41
CA GLY A 318 0.66 26.28 -8.29
C GLY A 318 0.72 26.67 -9.76
N LYS A 319 0.32 25.74 -10.62
CA LYS A 319 0.36 25.87 -12.07
C LYS A 319 -0.97 25.42 -12.66
N LYS A 320 -1.69 26.31 -13.34
CA LYS A 320 -3.05 26.03 -13.85
C LYS A 320 -3.11 24.79 -14.74
N ASP A 321 -2.17 24.69 -15.67
CA ASP A 321 -2.08 23.57 -16.61
C ASP A 321 -0.76 22.82 -16.40
N ILE A 322 -0.88 21.51 -16.15
CA ILE A 322 0.24 20.60 -16.00
C ILE A 322 0.10 19.55 -17.09
N ASP A 323 1.04 19.53 -18.04
CA ASP A 323 1.08 18.62 -19.17
C ASP A 323 2.54 18.26 -19.45
N VAL A 324 3.04 17.26 -18.74
CA VAL A 324 4.45 16.84 -18.80
C VAL A 324 4.53 15.32 -18.71
N ASP A 325 5.43 14.73 -19.49
CA ASP A 325 5.82 13.35 -19.26
C ASP A 325 6.82 13.31 -18.11
N VAL A 326 6.49 12.58 -17.05
CA VAL A 326 7.27 12.58 -15.82
C VAL A 326 7.53 11.18 -15.31
N GLU A 327 8.73 10.96 -14.80
CA GLU A 327 9.11 9.77 -14.07
C GLU A 327 9.45 10.12 -12.62
N TYR A 328 8.96 9.32 -11.69
CA TYR A 328 9.21 9.50 -10.28
C TYR A 328 9.32 8.17 -9.54
N SER A 329 10.29 8.07 -8.62
CA SER A 329 10.49 6.92 -7.74
C SER A 329 10.03 7.30 -6.33
N PRO A 330 8.99 6.66 -5.77
CA PRO A 330 8.64 6.87 -4.36
C PRO A 330 9.78 6.48 -3.43
N SER A 331 9.87 7.11 -2.26
CA SER A 331 10.83 6.71 -1.24
C SER A 331 10.48 5.36 -0.60
N GLU A 332 11.46 4.76 0.05
CA GLU A 332 11.33 3.52 0.82
C GLU A 332 10.40 3.70 2.03
N ASP A 333 9.77 2.60 2.46
CA ASP A 333 8.79 2.61 3.56
C ASP A 333 9.48 2.48 4.94
N PRO A 334 9.51 3.54 5.77
CA PRO A 334 10.09 3.47 7.10
C PRO A 334 9.34 2.49 8.02
N ILE A 335 8.06 2.23 7.74
CA ILE A 335 7.24 1.33 8.53
C ILE A 335 7.59 -0.13 8.20
N GLU A 336 7.89 -0.42 6.94
CA GLU A 336 8.43 -1.73 6.56
C GLU A 336 9.80 -1.96 7.17
N ALA A 337 10.70 -0.97 7.13
CA ALA A 337 12.01 -1.04 7.79
C ALA A 337 11.85 -1.37 9.28
N MET A 338 10.95 -0.67 9.99
CA MET A 338 10.67 -0.94 11.40
C MET A 338 10.08 -2.34 11.63
N SER A 339 9.24 -2.85 10.74
CA SER A 339 8.71 -4.21 10.84
C SER A 339 9.80 -5.28 10.72
N LEU A 340 10.79 -5.05 9.86
CA LEU A 340 11.95 -5.93 9.70
C LEU A 340 12.90 -5.86 10.91
N ILE A 341 13.09 -4.67 11.49
CA ILE A 341 13.80 -4.50 12.78
C ILE A 341 13.09 -5.32 13.88
N ALA A 342 11.76 -5.21 13.98
CA ALA A 342 10.99 -5.97 14.95
C ALA A 342 11.09 -7.49 14.71
N ALA A 343 11.10 -7.94 13.46
CA ALA A 343 11.33 -9.34 13.09
C ALA A 343 12.70 -9.83 13.59
N ALA A 344 13.76 -9.05 13.37
CA ALA A 344 15.10 -9.36 13.85
C ALA A 344 15.17 -9.46 15.37
N VAL A 345 14.57 -8.49 16.07
CA VAL A 345 14.56 -8.47 17.54
C VAL A 345 13.82 -9.68 18.12
N VAL A 346 12.61 -9.97 17.65
CA VAL A 346 11.79 -11.05 18.22
C VAL A 346 12.37 -12.43 17.95
N THR A 347 13.06 -12.61 16.81
CA THR A 347 13.74 -13.87 16.45
C THR A 347 15.21 -13.92 16.92
N LYS A 348 15.68 -12.87 17.59
CA LYS A 348 17.08 -12.71 18.05
C LYS A 348 18.09 -12.91 16.92
N SER A 349 17.86 -12.23 15.81
CA SER A 349 18.56 -12.42 14.55
C SER A 349 19.47 -11.24 14.22
N GLU A 350 20.56 -11.53 13.51
CA GLU A 350 21.38 -10.54 12.83
C GLU A 350 20.99 -10.52 11.35
N ILE A 351 20.38 -9.42 10.90
CA ILE A 351 20.03 -9.18 9.50
C ILE A 351 20.44 -7.77 9.10
N THR A 352 20.70 -7.58 7.81
CA THR A 352 20.94 -6.26 7.24
C THR A 352 19.70 -5.80 6.48
N ILE A 353 19.08 -4.72 6.95
CA ILE A 353 17.91 -4.08 6.36
C ILE A 353 18.41 -2.93 5.51
N ARG A 354 18.54 -3.17 4.20
CA ARG A 354 19.09 -2.21 3.25
C ARG A 354 18.04 -1.18 2.82
N ARG A 355 18.50 -0.02 2.37
CA ARG A 355 17.65 1.07 1.87
C ARG A 355 16.68 1.60 2.94
N SER A 356 17.11 1.67 4.19
CA SER A 356 16.28 2.18 5.28
C SER A 356 16.28 3.71 5.29
N PRO A 357 15.12 4.39 5.23
CA PRO A 357 15.04 5.84 5.18
C PRO A 357 15.30 6.45 6.57
N ILE A 358 16.57 6.76 6.83
CA ILE A 358 17.09 7.06 8.18
C ILE A 358 16.40 8.25 8.84
N GLU A 359 16.10 9.29 8.09
CA GLU A 359 15.46 10.51 8.60
C GLU A 359 14.12 10.23 9.29
N PHE A 360 13.41 9.18 8.85
CA PHE A 360 12.11 8.78 9.39
C PHE A 360 12.20 7.62 10.38
N LEU A 361 13.41 7.25 10.82
CA LEU A 361 13.68 6.17 11.77
C LEU A 361 14.55 6.65 12.97
N GLU A 362 14.99 7.89 12.98
CA GLU A 362 15.91 8.41 14.01
C GLU A 362 15.34 8.26 15.43
N ILE A 363 14.07 8.60 15.64
CA ILE A 363 13.41 8.50 16.96
C ILE A 363 13.16 7.04 17.34
N GLU A 364 12.77 6.20 16.38
CA GLU A 364 12.60 4.76 16.58
C GLU A 364 13.92 4.13 17.02
N LEU A 365 15.00 4.39 16.29
CA LEU A 365 16.35 3.87 16.62
C LEU A 365 16.87 4.42 17.93
N ALA A 366 16.65 5.70 18.25
CA ALA A 366 17.01 6.29 19.53
C ALA A 366 16.25 5.63 20.68
N THR A 367 14.95 5.37 20.51
CA THR A 367 14.13 4.67 21.49
C THR A 367 14.63 3.22 21.71
N LEU A 368 14.91 2.51 20.61
CA LEU A 368 15.45 1.15 20.65
C LEU A 368 16.83 1.08 21.28
N SER A 369 17.71 2.05 20.99
CA SER A 369 19.01 2.19 21.67
C SER A 369 18.85 2.41 23.17
N GLY A 370 17.87 3.25 23.57
CA GLY A 370 17.54 3.47 24.98
C GLY A 370 17.04 2.19 25.68
N MET A 371 16.43 1.26 24.93
CA MET A 371 16.05 -0.07 25.40
C MET A 371 17.23 -1.07 25.41
N GLY A 372 18.41 -0.71 24.86
CA GLY A 372 19.59 -1.55 24.82
C GLY A 372 19.81 -2.27 23.49
N MET A 373 19.00 -2.01 22.46
CA MET A 373 19.22 -2.59 21.13
C MET A 373 20.55 -2.12 20.55
N GLN A 374 21.32 -3.07 20.03
CA GLN A 374 22.56 -2.81 19.32
C GLN A 374 22.33 -2.93 17.81
N TYR A 375 22.85 -1.99 17.04
CA TYR A 375 22.83 -1.99 15.58
C TYR A 375 24.03 -1.21 15.03
N SER A 376 24.33 -1.43 13.76
CA SER A 376 25.28 -0.60 13.01
C SER A 376 24.63 -0.04 11.76
N LEU A 377 25.12 1.12 11.33
CA LEU A 377 24.64 1.83 10.13
C LEU A 377 25.76 1.86 9.09
N SER A 378 25.39 1.77 7.81
CA SER A 378 26.29 2.09 6.69
C SER A 378 26.53 3.60 6.60
N GLU A 379 27.38 4.02 5.67
CA GLU A 379 27.39 5.39 5.19
C GLU A 379 26.02 5.74 4.58
N GLU A 380 25.64 7.02 4.66
CA GLU A 380 24.39 7.52 4.05
C GLU A 380 24.52 7.58 2.52
N TYR A 381 23.43 7.25 1.83
CA TYR A 381 23.29 7.41 0.39
C TYR A 381 21.87 7.89 0.04
N LEU A 382 21.64 8.32 -1.21
CA LEU A 382 20.34 8.84 -1.62
C LEU A 382 19.48 7.73 -2.24
N ALA A 383 18.17 7.81 -1.98
CA ALA A 383 17.15 7.04 -2.68
C ALA A 383 17.07 7.42 -4.17
N ASP A 384 16.32 6.64 -4.96
CA ASP A 384 16.17 6.87 -6.39
C ASP A 384 15.43 8.18 -6.73
N ASN A 385 14.68 8.75 -5.77
CA ASN A 385 14.09 10.09 -5.89
C ASN A 385 15.14 11.23 -5.78
N GLY A 386 16.39 10.91 -5.40
CA GLY A 386 17.48 11.87 -5.24
C GLY A 386 17.35 12.82 -4.04
N ARG A 387 16.44 12.54 -3.12
CA ARG A 387 16.10 13.42 -1.98
C ARG A 387 16.16 12.72 -0.63
N THR A 388 15.59 11.52 -0.52
CA THR A 388 15.51 10.77 0.73
C THR A 388 16.86 10.16 1.06
N ARG A 389 17.33 10.33 2.32
CA ARG A 389 18.58 9.75 2.83
C ARG A 389 18.34 8.33 3.30
N LEU A 390 19.14 7.40 2.80
CA LEU A 390 19.10 5.98 3.11
C LEU A 390 20.35 5.52 3.82
N VAL A 391 20.18 4.49 4.65
CA VAL A 391 21.27 3.70 5.24
C VAL A 391 20.92 2.22 5.18
N ASP A 392 21.90 1.36 5.34
CA ASP A 392 21.72 -0.05 5.65
C ASP A 392 21.83 -0.23 7.17
N ILE A 393 20.82 -0.83 7.80
CA ILE A 393 20.77 -1.08 9.24
C ILE A 393 21.07 -2.55 9.46
N THR A 394 22.18 -2.87 10.15
CA THR A 394 22.47 -4.23 10.59
C THR A 394 22.12 -4.36 12.06
N THR A 395 21.21 -5.28 12.38
CA THR A 395 20.76 -5.54 13.75
C THR A 395 21.69 -6.51 14.46
N HIS A 396 21.94 -6.30 15.74
CA HIS A 396 22.73 -7.20 16.56
C HIS A 396 21.90 -7.71 17.74
N PRO A 397 21.76 -9.05 17.91
CA PRO A 397 21.01 -9.62 19.01
C PRO A 397 21.60 -9.22 20.37
N GLY A 398 20.77 -8.83 21.30
CA GLY A 398 21.17 -8.45 22.65
C GLY A 398 19.99 -8.40 23.63
N PRO A 399 20.28 -8.30 24.93
CA PRO A 399 19.26 -8.15 25.95
C PRO A 399 18.63 -6.75 25.86
N LEU A 400 17.29 -6.70 25.97
CA LEU A 400 16.54 -5.45 25.99
C LEU A 400 15.95 -5.21 27.37
N LYS A 401 15.77 -3.93 27.73
CA LYS A 401 15.11 -3.48 28.94
C LYS A 401 13.94 -2.55 28.59
N ALA A 402 12.89 -2.63 29.37
CA ALA A 402 11.78 -1.72 29.28
C ALA A 402 12.26 -0.27 29.48
N PRO A 403 11.75 0.72 28.72
CA PRO A 403 12.06 2.11 28.96
C PRO A 403 11.47 2.60 30.30
N ILE A 404 12.04 3.68 30.83
CA ILE A 404 11.59 4.25 32.11
C ILE A 404 10.18 4.87 31.97
N ASP A 405 9.88 5.43 30.80
CA ASP A 405 8.58 6.06 30.50
C ASP A 405 7.82 5.25 29.46
N LYS A 406 6.56 5.65 29.22
CA LYS A 406 5.72 5.06 28.17
C LYS A 406 6.29 5.32 26.77
N ILE A 407 5.98 4.42 25.85
CA ILE A 407 6.17 4.63 24.41
C ILE A 407 4.85 5.11 23.82
N HIS A 408 4.87 6.23 23.11
CA HIS A 408 3.71 6.85 22.48
C HIS A 408 4.09 7.53 21.17
N PRO A 409 3.17 7.64 20.21
CA PRO A 409 3.45 8.31 18.95
C PRO A 409 3.40 9.83 19.10
N MET A 410 4.07 10.50 18.19
CA MET A 410 3.98 11.95 17.98
C MET A 410 4.00 12.23 16.46
N PRO A 411 3.38 13.31 16.00
CA PRO A 411 3.58 13.74 14.62
C PRO A 411 5.07 13.92 14.30
N PHE A 412 5.48 13.57 13.07
CA PHE A 412 6.88 13.71 12.66
C PHE A 412 7.43 15.11 13.04
N PRO A 413 8.66 15.21 13.55
CA PRO A 413 9.71 14.17 13.66
C PRO A 413 9.63 13.28 14.90
N GLY A 414 8.48 13.15 15.55
CA GLY A 414 8.28 12.19 16.64
C GLY A 414 8.06 10.77 16.13
N LEU A 415 7.89 9.82 17.06
CA LEU A 415 7.68 8.41 16.79
C LEU A 415 6.44 8.20 15.91
N ASN A 416 6.62 7.53 14.76
CA ASN A 416 5.55 7.28 13.82
C ASN A 416 4.47 6.38 14.43
N ILE A 417 3.20 6.79 14.28
CA ILE A 417 2.04 6.08 14.83
C ILE A 417 1.92 4.64 14.29
N ASP A 418 2.31 4.41 13.04
CA ASP A 418 2.25 3.09 12.43
C ASP A 418 3.39 2.17 12.90
N ASN A 419 4.47 2.73 13.47
CA ASN A 419 5.55 1.98 14.09
C ASN A 419 5.22 1.53 15.52
N LEU A 420 4.26 2.19 16.18
CA LEU A 420 3.93 1.92 17.58
C LEU A 420 3.57 0.44 17.87
N PRO A 421 2.80 -0.29 17.05
CA PRO A 421 2.51 -1.71 17.28
C PRO A 421 3.76 -2.60 17.32
N PHE A 422 4.81 -2.27 16.57
CA PHE A 422 6.07 -3.02 16.60
C PHE A 422 6.82 -2.82 17.91
N PHE A 423 6.70 -1.65 18.53
CA PHE A 423 7.25 -1.42 19.86
C PHE A 423 6.57 -2.27 20.93
N ALA A 424 5.27 -2.60 20.79
CA ALA A 424 4.62 -3.55 21.70
C ALA A 424 5.24 -4.96 21.58
N LEU A 425 5.55 -5.41 20.36
CA LEU A 425 6.23 -6.68 20.13
C LEU A 425 7.66 -6.69 20.72
N ILE A 426 8.41 -5.61 20.51
CA ILE A 426 9.77 -5.45 21.04
C ILE A 426 9.76 -5.37 22.56
N ALA A 427 8.81 -4.63 23.15
CA ALA A 427 8.61 -4.56 24.60
C ALA A 427 8.33 -5.94 25.20
N ALA A 428 7.59 -6.80 24.49
CA ALA A 428 7.35 -8.18 24.90
C ALA A 428 8.63 -9.06 24.94
N CYS A 429 9.74 -8.58 24.34
CA CYS A 429 11.06 -9.20 24.39
C CYS A 429 11.98 -8.55 25.44
N ALA A 430 11.63 -7.38 25.97
CA ALA A 430 12.46 -6.62 26.91
C ALA A 430 12.18 -7.02 28.37
N GLU A 431 13.20 -6.95 29.22
CA GLU A 431 13.04 -7.16 30.66
C GLU A 431 12.32 -5.98 31.30
N GLY A 432 11.23 -6.25 32.00
CA GLY A 432 10.43 -5.25 32.72
C GLY A 432 9.04 -5.05 32.11
N THR A 433 8.47 -3.89 32.38
CA THR A 433 7.09 -3.55 32.00
C THR A 433 7.08 -2.23 31.22
N THR A 434 6.44 -2.24 30.05
CA THR A 434 6.34 -1.09 29.17
C THR A 434 4.88 -0.69 28.96
N THR A 435 4.57 0.59 29.11
CA THR A 435 3.27 1.14 28.71
C THR A 435 3.34 1.59 27.26
N ILE A 436 2.50 1.03 26.39
CA ILE A 436 2.27 1.49 25.02
C ILE A 436 0.99 2.33 25.02
N HIS A 437 1.09 3.58 24.56
CA HIS A 437 -0.04 4.51 24.56
C HIS A 437 -0.35 4.99 23.14
N ASP A 438 -1.40 4.44 22.55
CA ASP A 438 -1.92 4.80 21.22
C ASP A 438 -3.07 5.81 21.37
N TRP A 439 -2.73 7.09 21.43
CA TRP A 439 -3.72 8.15 21.62
C TRP A 439 -4.37 8.61 20.29
N VAL A 440 -3.88 8.11 19.14
CA VAL A 440 -4.34 8.56 17.82
C VAL A 440 -5.49 7.69 17.30
N TYR A 441 -5.40 6.37 17.49
CA TYR A 441 -6.41 5.44 16.99
C TYR A 441 -7.28 4.89 18.11
N ASP A 442 -8.57 5.12 17.99
CA ASP A 442 -9.54 4.49 18.87
C ASP A 442 -9.50 2.97 18.72
N ASN A 443 -9.44 2.26 19.85
CA ASN A 443 -9.53 0.80 19.90
C ASN A 443 -8.43 0.00 19.18
N ARG A 444 -7.36 0.61 18.61
CA ARG A 444 -6.28 -0.17 18.02
C ARG A 444 -5.47 -0.95 19.06
N ALA A 445 -5.32 -0.41 20.26
CA ALA A 445 -4.58 -1.03 21.34
C ALA A 445 -5.12 -2.42 21.72
N ILE A 446 -6.44 -2.66 21.57
CA ILE A 446 -7.06 -3.96 21.85
C ILE A 446 -6.47 -5.09 21.00
N TYR A 447 -6.09 -4.83 19.76
CA TYR A 447 -5.54 -5.86 18.88
C TYR A 447 -4.15 -6.34 19.31
N LEU A 448 -3.43 -5.58 20.14
CA LEU A 448 -2.15 -6.01 20.70
C LEU A 448 -2.31 -7.13 21.74
N THR A 449 -3.50 -7.28 22.32
CA THR A 449 -3.82 -8.38 23.25
C THR A 449 -3.84 -9.75 22.56
N GLU A 450 -3.89 -9.79 21.21
CA GLU A 450 -3.77 -11.05 20.44
C GLU A 450 -2.44 -11.76 20.70
N LEU A 451 -1.39 -11.01 21.09
CA LEU A 451 -0.11 -11.58 21.51
C LEU A 451 -0.26 -12.55 22.70
N ASN A 452 -1.28 -12.39 23.54
CA ASN A 452 -1.53 -13.29 24.66
C ASN A 452 -1.84 -14.72 24.21
N LYS A 453 -2.46 -14.88 23.02
CA LYS A 453 -2.78 -16.19 22.45
C LYS A 453 -1.54 -17.00 22.09
N ILE A 454 -0.41 -16.33 21.86
CA ILE A 454 0.87 -16.92 21.47
C ILE A 454 1.96 -16.76 22.55
N GLY A 455 1.55 -16.52 23.79
CA GLY A 455 2.44 -16.51 24.96
C GLY A 455 2.92 -15.12 25.40
N GLY A 456 2.42 -14.06 24.79
CA GLY A 456 2.63 -12.69 25.25
C GLY A 456 1.95 -12.41 26.60
N LYS A 457 2.35 -11.32 27.23
CA LYS A 457 1.72 -10.79 28.45
C LYS A 457 1.36 -9.32 28.21
N VAL A 458 0.18 -9.11 27.66
CA VAL A 458 -0.34 -7.80 27.31
C VAL A 458 -1.65 -7.57 28.05
N THR A 459 -1.71 -6.54 28.87
CA THR A 459 -2.90 -6.15 29.62
C THR A 459 -3.48 -4.88 29.02
N LEU A 460 -4.73 -4.93 28.56
CA LEU A 460 -5.47 -3.76 28.13
C LEU A 460 -5.85 -2.92 29.34
N MET A 461 -5.39 -1.68 29.40
CA MET A 461 -5.72 -0.73 30.48
C MET A 461 -6.98 0.07 30.13
N ASP A 462 -7.07 0.51 28.88
CA ASP A 462 -8.19 1.24 28.28
C ASP A 462 -8.09 1.16 26.73
N PRO A 463 -9.02 1.75 25.96
CA PRO A 463 -8.99 1.69 24.50
C PRO A 463 -7.69 2.15 23.85
N HIS A 464 -6.88 2.95 24.55
CA HIS A 464 -5.67 3.58 24.03
C HIS A 464 -4.37 3.04 24.63
N ARG A 465 -4.43 2.29 25.76
CA ARG A 465 -3.22 1.89 26.48
C ARG A 465 -3.18 0.40 26.75
N VAL A 466 -2.03 -0.17 26.51
CA VAL A 466 -1.69 -1.52 26.96
C VAL A 466 -0.42 -1.50 27.81
N LEU A 467 -0.38 -2.40 28.78
CA LEU A 467 0.80 -2.74 29.57
C LEU A 467 1.37 -4.03 29.01
N VAL A 468 2.66 -4.01 28.64
CA VAL A 468 3.38 -5.16 28.10
C VAL A 468 4.47 -5.57 29.07
N GLU A 469 4.39 -6.80 29.58
CA GLU A 469 5.41 -7.39 30.45
C GLU A 469 6.32 -8.30 29.61
N GLY A 470 7.62 -8.22 29.80
CA GLY A 470 8.61 -9.10 29.14
C GLY A 470 9.79 -9.47 30.04
N PRO A 471 10.69 -10.36 29.58
CA PRO A 471 10.64 -11.07 28.30
C PRO A 471 9.64 -12.24 28.29
N ASN A 472 8.96 -12.44 27.16
CA ASN A 472 7.98 -13.50 26.99
C ASN A 472 8.56 -14.78 26.40
N ARG A 473 7.89 -15.92 26.63
CA ARG A 473 8.18 -17.19 25.96
C ARG A 473 7.08 -17.46 24.94
N TRP A 474 7.41 -17.26 23.70
CA TRP A 474 6.48 -17.47 22.59
C TRP A 474 6.07 -18.94 22.46
N ARG A 475 4.82 -19.19 22.06
CA ARG A 475 4.24 -20.54 21.87
C ARG A 475 3.48 -20.56 20.56
N ALA A 476 3.67 -21.63 19.79
CA ALA A 476 2.88 -21.86 18.59
C ALA A 476 1.39 -21.99 18.92
N ASN A 477 0.57 -21.38 18.08
CA ASN A 477 -0.90 -21.43 18.23
C ASN A 477 -1.58 -21.08 16.89
N GLU A 478 -2.89 -21.25 16.85
CA GLU A 478 -3.76 -20.75 15.79
C GLU A 478 -4.43 -19.45 16.23
N VAL A 479 -4.35 -18.41 15.39
CA VAL A 479 -4.93 -17.09 15.66
C VAL A 479 -5.60 -16.57 14.40
N THR A 480 -6.76 -15.95 14.54
CA THR A 480 -7.36 -15.15 13.45
C THR A 480 -6.64 -13.81 13.37
N CYS A 481 -6.19 -13.45 12.16
CA CYS A 481 -5.48 -12.19 11.93
C CYS A 481 -6.37 -11.01 12.34
N PRO A 482 -5.87 -10.09 13.17
CA PRO A 482 -6.60 -8.86 13.49
C PRO A 482 -7.00 -8.11 12.22
N PRO A 483 -8.14 -7.40 12.20
CA PRO A 483 -8.61 -6.66 11.02
C PRO A 483 -7.81 -5.37 10.76
N ALA A 484 -6.76 -5.13 11.52
CA ALA A 484 -5.85 -3.99 11.38
C ALA A 484 -4.48 -4.43 10.86
N LEU A 485 -3.94 -3.72 9.87
CA LEU A 485 -2.72 -4.10 9.13
C LEU A 485 -1.51 -4.33 10.06
N ARG A 486 -1.15 -3.33 10.87
CA ARG A 486 0.08 -3.40 11.69
C ARG A 486 -0.04 -4.42 12.83
N PRO A 487 -1.15 -4.49 13.59
CA PRO A 487 -1.37 -5.58 14.54
C PRO A 487 -1.33 -6.97 13.92
N GLY A 488 -1.87 -7.14 12.69
CA GLY A 488 -1.78 -8.42 11.96
C GLY A 488 -0.34 -8.84 11.70
N VAL A 489 0.51 -7.91 11.26
CA VAL A 489 1.95 -8.16 11.05
C VAL A 489 2.65 -8.46 12.38
N VAL A 490 2.33 -7.74 13.45
CA VAL A 490 2.88 -7.98 14.80
C VAL A 490 2.63 -9.43 15.25
N VAL A 491 1.42 -9.96 15.03
CA VAL A 491 1.10 -11.36 15.36
C VAL A 491 1.92 -12.33 14.49
N LEU A 492 2.03 -12.07 13.19
CA LEU A 492 2.87 -12.87 12.27
C LEU A 492 4.33 -12.92 12.76
N LEU A 493 4.91 -11.75 13.08
CA LEU A 493 6.31 -11.67 13.53
C LEU A 493 6.53 -12.38 14.86
N ALA A 494 5.59 -12.32 15.79
CA ALA A 494 5.66 -13.07 17.05
C ALA A 494 5.58 -14.60 16.81
N MET A 495 4.79 -15.05 15.82
CA MET A 495 4.74 -16.46 15.43
C MET A 495 6.05 -16.95 14.82
N LEU A 496 6.86 -16.09 14.16
CA LEU A 496 8.20 -16.48 13.69
C LEU A 496 9.12 -16.88 14.85
N ALA A 497 8.97 -16.25 16.01
CA ALA A 497 9.76 -16.57 17.20
C ALA A 497 9.21 -17.75 18.01
N ALA A 498 7.96 -18.16 17.80
CA ALA A 498 7.29 -19.22 18.54
C ALA A 498 7.73 -20.62 18.04
N PRO A 499 8.43 -21.45 18.86
CA PRO A 499 8.81 -22.78 18.42
C PRO A 499 7.60 -23.66 18.08
N GLY A 500 7.65 -24.32 16.93
CA GLY A 500 6.58 -25.18 16.42
C GLY A 500 5.76 -24.54 15.31
N THR A 501 4.62 -25.15 15.00
CA THR A 501 3.74 -24.74 13.89
C THR A 501 2.63 -23.83 14.39
N SER A 502 2.56 -22.62 13.83
CA SER A 502 1.45 -21.68 14.06
C SER A 502 0.62 -21.49 12.78
N TYR A 503 -0.65 -21.10 12.97
CA TYR A 503 -1.55 -20.77 11.87
C TYR A 503 -2.13 -19.38 12.07
N LEU A 504 -1.89 -18.48 11.12
CA LEU A 504 -2.52 -17.16 11.10
C LEU A 504 -3.63 -17.15 10.04
N ARG A 505 -4.89 -17.09 10.51
CA ARG A 505 -6.08 -17.18 9.66
C ARG A 505 -6.48 -15.83 9.10
N ASN A 506 -6.95 -15.80 7.85
CA ASN A 506 -7.52 -14.62 7.18
C ASN A 506 -6.55 -13.43 7.11
N VAL A 507 -5.43 -13.61 6.41
CA VAL A 507 -4.34 -12.61 6.33
C VAL A 507 -4.53 -11.55 5.24
N TYR A 508 -5.72 -11.42 4.66
CA TYR A 508 -5.99 -10.44 3.61
C TYR A 508 -5.50 -9.03 3.99
N VAL A 509 -5.68 -8.64 5.26
CA VAL A 509 -5.26 -7.33 5.75
C VAL A 509 -3.76 -7.08 5.59
N ILE A 510 -2.91 -8.13 5.68
CA ILE A 510 -1.45 -8.02 5.51
C ILE A 510 -1.13 -7.70 4.04
N HIS A 511 -1.80 -8.34 3.08
CA HIS A 511 -1.60 -8.10 1.65
C HIS A 511 -2.03 -6.70 1.19
N ARG A 512 -2.81 -5.99 2.01
CA ARG A 512 -3.17 -4.60 1.73
C ARG A 512 -1.97 -3.63 1.79
N GLY A 513 -0.92 -3.97 2.52
CA GLY A 513 0.16 -3.04 2.76
C GLY A 513 1.58 -3.61 2.71
N TYR A 514 1.72 -4.91 2.48
CA TYR A 514 3.03 -5.57 2.34
C TYR A 514 3.04 -6.42 1.07
N GLU A 515 4.01 -6.17 0.22
CA GLU A 515 4.27 -6.95 -0.98
C GLU A 515 5.07 -8.20 -0.62
N ASP A 516 4.53 -9.38 -0.95
CA ASP A 516 5.19 -10.69 -0.84
C ASP A 516 5.91 -10.95 0.51
N LEU A 517 5.33 -10.46 1.63
CA LEU A 517 5.98 -10.49 2.93
C LEU A 517 6.42 -11.91 3.33
N ALA A 518 5.61 -12.94 3.05
CA ALA A 518 5.93 -14.33 3.37
C ALA A 518 7.18 -14.81 2.61
N GLU A 519 7.26 -14.56 1.31
CA GLU A 519 8.43 -14.91 0.47
C GLU A 519 9.68 -14.18 0.93
N ARG A 520 9.55 -12.90 1.22
CA ARG A 520 10.66 -12.05 1.64
C ARG A 520 11.21 -12.45 3.00
N LEU A 521 10.34 -12.84 3.94
CA LEU A 521 10.77 -13.42 5.22
C LEU A 521 11.43 -14.80 5.01
N ASN A 522 10.91 -15.61 4.07
CA ASN A 522 11.52 -16.89 3.72
C ASN A 522 12.92 -16.73 3.12
N ALA A 523 13.17 -15.67 2.35
CA ALA A 523 14.50 -15.35 1.85
C ALA A 523 15.51 -15.06 2.98
N LEU A 524 15.04 -14.63 4.16
CA LEU A 524 15.85 -14.48 5.36
C LEU A 524 15.95 -15.77 6.21
N GLY A 525 15.37 -16.90 5.76
CA GLY A 525 15.41 -18.18 6.45
C GLY A 525 14.18 -18.50 7.31
N ALA A 526 13.13 -17.69 7.26
CA ALA A 526 11.84 -18.05 7.84
C ALA A 526 11.20 -19.23 7.10
N SER A 527 10.10 -19.76 7.65
CA SER A 527 9.29 -20.79 6.99
C SER A 527 7.81 -20.39 7.12
N VAL A 528 7.35 -19.62 6.15
CA VAL A 528 5.98 -19.10 6.07
C VAL A 528 5.35 -19.58 4.76
N GLN A 529 4.27 -20.32 4.86
CA GLN A 529 3.60 -20.92 3.70
C GLN A 529 2.15 -20.44 3.63
N PRO A 530 1.74 -19.76 2.54
CA PRO A 530 0.35 -19.44 2.32
C PRO A 530 -0.45 -20.71 2.01
N PHE A 531 -1.66 -20.81 2.54
CA PHE A 531 -2.60 -21.87 2.22
C PHE A 531 -4.04 -21.34 2.25
N ARG A 532 -4.96 -22.11 1.71
CA ARG A 532 -6.40 -21.85 1.73
C ARG A 532 -7.11 -23.06 2.27
N ASP A 533 -8.21 -22.84 2.98
CA ASP A 533 -9.06 -23.97 3.38
C ASP A 533 -9.64 -24.59 2.11
N ILE A 534 -9.56 -25.90 2.03
CA ILE A 534 -10.28 -26.67 1.01
C ILE A 534 -11.73 -26.69 1.47
N GLY A 535 -12.59 -25.90 0.80
CA GLY A 535 -14.02 -25.88 1.06
C GLY A 535 -14.71 -27.19 0.69
#